data_56cc7fdcb4c93f3f878b6126928ffdd5
#
_entry.id   56cc7fdcb4c93f3f878b6126928ffdd5
#
_cell.length_a   1.000
_cell.length_b   1.000
_cell.length_c   1.000
_cell.angle_alpha   90.00
_cell.angle_beta   90.00
_cell.angle_gamma   90.00
#
_symmetry.space_group_name_H-M   'P 1'
#
loop_
_entity.id
_entity.type
_entity.pdbx_description
1 polymer ?
#
loop_
_entity_poly.entity_id
_entity_poly.type
_entity_poly.pdbx_seq_one_letter_code
_entity_poly.pdbx_strand_id
1 'polypeptide(L)'
;INELRIKFMTQITLALTKGRILNEVLPLLEASEIRPSQDIAGSRKLVFQTNIENFRLLILRGVDVPTYVQFGAADMGIAGKDILLEDAGGGYYESLDLDMARCRLMTASSKDTGIGEGRIIVATKYINVARKYYASKGRQAEFIKLYGAMELAPVLGLADEIVDIVDTGNTLKANGLVAQELIANVSARLIVNKTAMKTKFEVIEDIIDRLRGAL
;
A
#
# COMPACT_ATOMS: atom_id res chain seq x y z
N ILE A 1 -22.55 -18.89 27.71
CA ILE A 1 -22.29 -17.52 27.19
C ILE A 1 -22.20 -17.69 25.70
N ASN A 2 -23.24 -17.20 24.97
CA ASN A 2 -23.41 -17.39 23.54
C ASN A 2 -22.26 -16.72 22.79
N GLU A 3 -21.42 -17.52 22.12
CA GLU A 3 -20.70 -17.08 20.94
C GLU A 3 -21.74 -16.73 19.87
N LEU A 4 -22.08 -15.46 19.75
CA LEU A 4 -22.79 -14.92 18.58
C LEU A 4 -21.85 -15.16 17.38
N ARG A 5 -22.03 -16.31 16.72
CA ARG A 5 -21.48 -16.53 15.38
C ARG A 5 -22.08 -15.44 14.49
N ILE A 6 -21.29 -14.42 14.21
CA ILE A 6 -21.66 -13.40 13.21
C ILE A 6 -21.73 -14.13 11.88
N LYS A 7 -22.94 -14.31 11.41
CA LYS A 7 -23.22 -14.90 10.11
C LYS A 7 -23.50 -13.75 9.15
N PHE A 8 -22.53 -13.41 8.30
CA PHE A 8 -22.81 -12.49 7.21
C PHE A 8 -23.73 -13.18 6.19
N MET A 9 -24.91 -12.64 5.96
CA MET A 9 -25.80 -13.14 4.91
C MET A 9 -25.23 -12.89 3.50
N THR A 10 -24.30 -11.95 3.37
CA THR A 10 -23.69 -11.54 2.10
C THR A 10 -22.18 -11.81 2.13
N GLN A 11 -21.65 -12.32 1.03
CA GLN A 11 -20.21 -12.54 0.86
C GLN A 11 -19.43 -11.24 1.00
N ILE A 12 -18.45 -11.21 1.90
CA ILE A 12 -17.47 -10.13 2.05
C ILE A 12 -16.09 -10.63 1.61
N THR A 13 -15.39 -9.80 0.88
CA THR A 13 -14.05 -10.10 0.37
C THR A 13 -13.09 -8.99 0.78
N LEU A 14 -12.04 -9.34 1.55
CA LEU A 14 -10.96 -8.45 1.94
C LEU A 14 -9.68 -8.80 1.17
N ALA A 15 -9.18 -7.88 0.37
CA ALA A 15 -7.92 -8.02 -0.34
C ALA A 15 -6.74 -7.55 0.52
N LEU A 16 -5.70 -8.36 0.64
CA LEU A 16 -4.50 -8.11 1.44
C LEU A 16 -3.26 -8.03 0.56
N THR A 17 -2.42 -7.04 0.79
CA THR A 17 -1.12 -6.88 0.15
C THR A 17 -0.14 -7.93 0.64
N LYS A 18 0.38 -8.77 -0.27
CA LYS A 18 1.41 -9.79 0.03
C LYS A 18 2.72 -9.15 0.52
N GLY A 19 3.43 -9.84 1.38
CA GLY A 19 4.73 -9.43 1.90
C GLY A 19 4.66 -8.77 3.27
N ARG A 20 5.41 -7.70 3.50
CA ARG A 20 5.53 -7.05 4.82
C ARG A 20 4.18 -6.67 5.41
N ILE A 21 3.32 -6.02 4.63
CA ILE A 21 1.98 -5.61 5.10
C ILE A 21 1.17 -6.83 5.56
N LEU A 22 1.18 -7.94 4.80
CA LEU A 22 0.48 -9.15 5.21
C LEU A 22 0.95 -9.65 6.58
N ASN A 23 2.28 -9.71 6.77
CA ASN A 23 2.86 -10.22 8.01
C ASN A 23 2.48 -9.37 9.23
N GLU A 24 2.38 -8.04 9.06
CA GLU A 24 1.99 -7.13 10.13
C GLU A 24 0.47 -7.11 10.36
N VAL A 25 -0.34 -7.31 9.30
CA VAL A 25 -1.81 -7.25 9.36
C VAL A 25 -2.42 -8.57 9.88
N LEU A 26 -1.79 -9.72 9.67
CA LEU A 26 -2.34 -11.00 10.17
C LEU A 26 -2.56 -11.02 11.68
N PRO A 27 -1.64 -10.55 12.55
CA PRO A 27 -1.88 -10.43 13.98
C PRO A 27 -3.04 -9.48 14.32
N LEU A 28 -3.20 -8.37 13.57
CA LEU A 28 -4.31 -7.44 13.76
C LEU A 28 -5.65 -8.11 13.41
N LEU A 29 -5.72 -8.86 12.31
CA LEU A 29 -6.91 -9.62 11.95
C LEU A 29 -7.25 -10.65 13.03
N GLU A 30 -6.25 -11.35 13.56
CA GLU A 30 -6.46 -12.32 14.65
C GLU A 30 -6.99 -11.63 15.91
N ALA A 31 -6.44 -10.49 16.31
CA ALA A 31 -6.92 -9.68 17.44
C ALA A 31 -8.35 -9.16 17.20
N SER A 32 -8.73 -8.95 15.93
CA SER A 32 -10.08 -8.59 15.50
C SER A 32 -11.03 -9.80 15.33
N GLU A 33 -10.62 -10.99 15.80
CA GLU A 33 -11.36 -12.26 15.69
C GLU A 33 -11.57 -12.74 14.24
N ILE A 34 -10.75 -12.28 13.30
CA ILE A 34 -10.77 -12.71 11.89
C ILE A 34 -9.56 -13.61 11.64
N ARG A 35 -9.78 -14.91 11.46
CA ARG A 35 -8.71 -15.90 11.28
C ARG A 35 -8.87 -16.65 9.96
N PRO A 36 -7.81 -16.75 9.15
CA PRO A 36 -7.84 -17.60 7.98
C PRO A 36 -8.01 -19.08 8.41
N SER A 37 -8.80 -19.84 7.67
CA SER A 37 -9.04 -21.27 7.94
C SER A 37 -7.83 -22.17 7.68
N GLN A 38 -6.82 -21.65 6.98
CA GLN A 38 -5.59 -22.34 6.59
C GLN A 38 -4.42 -21.35 6.71
N ASP A 39 -3.23 -21.88 6.95
CA ASP A 39 -2.01 -21.06 6.91
C ASP A 39 -1.82 -20.43 5.53
N ILE A 40 -1.58 -19.12 5.53
CA ILE A 40 -1.30 -18.33 4.33
C ILE A 40 0.19 -18.45 3.98
N ALA A 41 1.07 -18.58 5.00
CA ALA A 41 2.50 -18.65 4.81
C ALA A 41 2.88 -19.90 4.00
N GLY A 42 3.67 -19.70 2.93
CA GLY A 42 4.08 -20.81 2.06
C GLY A 42 3.01 -21.34 1.10
N SER A 43 1.76 -20.91 1.22
CA SER A 43 0.70 -21.35 0.31
C SER A 43 0.82 -20.65 -1.06
N ARG A 44 0.49 -21.40 -2.14
CA ARG A 44 0.30 -20.86 -3.49
C ARG A 44 -1.12 -20.41 -3.77
N LYS A 45 -2.05 -20.68 -2.86
CA LYS A 45 -3.44 -20.20 -2.96
C LYS A 45 -3.49 -18.68 -2.84
N LEU A 46 -4.46 -18.08 -3.50
CA LEU A 46 -4.71 -16.64 -3.46
C LEU A 46 -6.01 -16.29 -2.76
N VAL A 47 -6.86 -17.28 -2.50
CA VAL A 47 -8.16 -17.13 -1.83
C VAL A 47 -8.19 -18.01 -0.60
N PHE A 48 -8.52 -17.43 0.55
CA PHE A 48 -8.60 -18.12 1.84
C PHE A 48 -9.96 -17.84 2.49
N GLN A 49 -10.63 -18.89 2.94
CA GLN A 49 -11.79 -18.73 3.81
C GLN A 49 -11.33 -18.34 5.21
N THR A 50 -12.23 -17.80 6.01
CA THR A 50 -11.96 -17.44 7.40
C THR A 50 -12.87 -18.24 8.36
N ASN A 51 -12.69 -18.04 9.65
CA ASN A 51 -13.59 -18.54 10.71
C ASN A 51 -14.98 -17.88 10.67
N ILE A 52 -15.13 -16.78 9.92
CA ILE A 52 -16.41 -16.08 9.75
C ILE A 52 -17.06 -16.58 8.46
N GLU A 53 -18.29 -17.07 8.57
CA GLU A 53 -19.06 -17.53 7.41
C GLU A 53 -19.26 -16.38 6.41
N ASN A 54 -19.06 -16.65 5.12
CA ASN A 54 -19.15 -15.66 4.04
C ASN A 54 -18.13 -14.50 4.12
N PHE A 55 -17.01 -14.71 4.82
CA PHE A 55 -15.88 -13.79 4.80
C PHE A 55 -14.62 -14.47 4.26
N ARG A 56 -13.99 -13.92 3.25
CA ARG A 56 -12.79 -14.46 2.63
C ARG A 56 -11.70 -13.42 2.42
N LEU A 57 -10.47 -13.88 2.39
CA LEU A 57 -9.28 -13.09 2.13
C LEU A 57 -8.76 -13.37 0.72
N LEU A 58 -8.33 -12.32 0.03
CA LEU A 58 -7.56 -12.41 -1.22
C LEU A 58 -6.13 -11.94 -0.95
N ILE A 59 -5.14 -12.69 -1.42
CA ILE A 59 -3.73 -12.32 -1.27
C ILE A 59 -3.20 -11.86 -2.63
N LEU A 60 -2.91 -10.57 -2.75
CA LEU A 60 -2.58 -9.91 -4.00
C LEU A 60 -1.23 -9.17 -3.92
N ARG A 61 -0.70 -8.75 -5.06
CA ARG A 61 0.35 -7.72 -5.09
C ARG A 61 -0.25 -6.39 -4.65
N GLY A 62 0.53 -5.59 -3.91
CA GLY A 62 0.03 -4.32 -3.36
C GLY A 62 -0.52 -3.37 -4.42
N VAL A 63 0.12 -3.31 -5.58
CA VAL A 63 -0.32 -2.47 -6.70
C VAL A 63 -1.67 -2.86 -7.29
N ASP A 64 -2.11 -4.10 -7.10
CA ASP A 64 -3.36 -4.62 -7.66
C ASP A 64 -4.54 -4.43 -6.69
N VAL A 65 -4.28 -4.28 -5.38
CA VAL A 65 -5.34 -4.18 -4.36
C VAL A 65 -6.33 -3.05 -4.64
N PRO A 66 -5.91 -1.80 -4.93
CA PRO A 66 -6.86 -0.72 -5.25
C PRO A 66 -7.75 -1.06 -6.45
N THR A 67 -7.20 -1.68 -7.49
CA THR A 67 -7.94 -2.08 -8.68
C THR A 67 -9.03 -3.12 -8.34
N TYR A 68 -8.69 -4.17 -7.58
CA TYR A 68 -9.66 -5.18 -7.16
C TYR A 68 -10.79 -4.59 -6.30
N VAL A 69 -10.47 -3.63 -5.45
CA VAL A 69 -11.46 -2.91 -4.64
C VAL A 69 -12.29 -1.98 -5.51
N GLN A 70 -11.67 -1.18 -6.37
CA GLN A 70 -12.36 -0.22 -7.25
C GLN A 70 -13.42 -0.90 -8.12
N PHE A 71 -13.09 -2.05 -8.71
CA PHE A 71 -13.99 -2.79 -9.61
C PHE A 71 -14.92 -3.77 -8.87
N GLY A 72 -14.91 -3.81 -7.54
CA GLY A 72 -15.83 -4.61 -6.73
C GLY A 72 -15.52 -6.11 -6.71
N ALA A 73 -14.35 -6.54 -7.19
CA ALA A 73 -13.87 -7.92 -7.00
C ALA A 73 -13.49 -8.20 -5.54
N ALA A 74 -13.13 -7.15 -4.81
CA ALA A 74 -13.03 -7.12 -3.35
C ALA A 74 -13.90 -5.97 -2.81
N ASP A 75 -14.54 -6.18 -1.66
CA ASP A 75 -15.33 -5.16 -0.98
C ASP A 75 -14.44 -4.19 -0.21
N MET A 76 -13.35 -4.70 0.32
CA MET A 76 -12.37 -3.99 1.12
C MET A 76 -10.96 -4.40 0.70
N GLY A 77 -9.96 -3.59 1.04
CA GLY A 77 -8.57 -3.93 0.79
C GLY A 77 -7.61 -3.23 1.75
N ILE A 78 -6.46 -3.86 2.00
CA ILE A 78 -5.37 -3.25 2.76
C ILE A 78 -4.16 -3.08 1.85
N ALA A 79 -3.77 -1.83 1.63
CA ALA A 79 -2.65 -1.44 0.77
C ALA A 79 -1.81 -0.32 1.40
N GLY A 80 -0.57 -0.19 0.96
CA GLY A 80 0.29 0.92 1.38
C GLY A 80 -0.21 2.26 0.85
N LYS A 81 -0.07 3.31 1.64
CA LYS A 81 -0.42 4.69 1.25
C LYS A 81 0.31 5.15 0.00
N ASP A 82 1.52 4.67 -0.23
CA ASP A 82 2.32 4.94 -1.44
C ASP A 82 1.60 4.49 -2.72
N ILE A 83 0.98 3.31 -2.68
CA ILE A 83 0.20 2.77 -3.79
C ILE A 83 -1.07 3.60 -4.01
N LEU A 84 -1.75 4.00 -2.92
CA LEU A 84 -2.96 4.82 -3.02
C LEU A 84 -2.66 6.23 -3.55
N LEU A 85 -1.50 6.80 -3.21
CA LEU A 85 -1.05 8.09 -3.74
C LEU A 85 -0.73 8.04 -5.24
N GLU A 86 -0.19 6.90 -5.71
CA GLU A 86 0.12 6.68 -7.12
C GLU A 86 -1.13 6.32 -7.93
N ASP A 87 -2.12 5.66 -7.30
CA ASP A 87 -3.37 5.29 -7.96
C ASP A 87 -4.18 6.53 -8.33
N ALA A 88 -4.54 6.65 -9.59
CA ALA A 88 -5.42 7.71 -10.09
C ALA A 88 -6.91 7.36 -9.92
N GLY A 89 -7.23 6.20 -9.35
CA GLY A 89 -8.58 5.70 -9.16
C GLY A 89 -9.36 6.46 -8.11
N GLY A 90 -10.66 6.23 -8.05
CA GLY A 90 -11.56 6.94 -7.13
C GLY A 90 -12.77 6.10 -6.72
N GLY A 91 -12.75 4.80 -6.98
CA GLY A 91 -13.86 3.88 -6.72
C GLY A 91 -13.93 3.37 -5.28
N TYR A 92 -13.10 3.85 -4.37
CA TYR A 92 -13.04 3.44 -2.96
C TYR A 92 -12.93 4.65 -2.02
N TYR A 93 -13.19 4.41 -0.75
CA TYR A 93 -12.88 5.29 0.37
C TYR A 93 -11.65 4.77 1.09
N GLU A 94 -10.77 5.65 1.55
CA GLU A 94 -9.72 5.35 2.52
C GLU A 94 -10.34 5.50 3.92
N SER A 95 -10.69 4.37 4.55
CA SER A 95 -11.55 4.36 5.74
C SER A 95 -10.79 4.32 7.05
N LEU A 96 -9.58 3.72 7.07
CA LEU A 96 -8.80 3.60 8.31
C LEU A 96 -7.30 3.62 8.00
N ASP A 97 -6.54 4.40 8.78
CA ASP A 97 -5.10 4.27 8.90
C ASP A 97 -4.77 3.18 9.91
N LEU A 98 -4.14 2.10 9.47
CA LEU A 98 -3.75 1.01 10.35
C LEU A 98 -2.45 1.30 11.12
N ASP A 99 -1.77 2.39 10.75
CA ASP A 99 -0.52 2.83 11.36
C ASP A 99 0.61 1.76 11.39
N MET A 100 0.51 0.79 10.48
CA MET A 100 1.39 -0.35 10.30
C MET A 100 2.24 -0.21 9.03
N ALA A 101 3.31 -1.01 8.92
CA ALA A 101 4.24 -1.00 7.80
C ALA A 101 4.74 0.41 7.45
N ARG A 102 4.99 1.22 8.48
CA ARG A 102 5.42 2.62 8.35
C ARG A 102 6.72 2.72 7.58
N CYS A 103 6.76 3.65 6.64
CA CYS A 103 7.94 4.03 5.89
C CYS A 103 7.75 5.46 5.33
N ARG A 104 8.69 5.92 4.53
CA ARG A 104 8.66 7.26 3.94
C ARG A 104 8.83 7.16 2.44
N LEU A 105 8.06 7.90 1.69
CA LEU A 105 8.32 8.14 0.29
C LEU A 105 9.22 9.39 0.19
N MET A 106 10.40 9.22 -0.38
CA MET A 106 11.44 10.24 -0.38
C MET A 106 12.09 10.35 -1.75
N THR A 107 12.70 11.50 -2.00
CA THR A 107 13.72 11.62 -3.06
C THR A 107 15.05 11.12 -2.54
N ALA A 108 15.91 10.60 -3.42
CA ALA A 108 17.28 10.24 -3.09
C ALA A 108 18.18 10.39 -4.31
N SER A 109 19.44 10.82 -4.06
CA SER A 109 20.46 11.01 -5.10
C SER A 109 21.85 10.62 -4.58
N SER A 110 22.86 10.59 -5.45
CA SER A 110 24.24 10.44 -5.00
C SER A 110 24.69 11.69 -4.24
N LYS A 111 25.68 11.52 -3.34
CA LYS A 111 26.18 12.64 -2.50
C LYS A 111 26.75 13.81 -3.29
N ASP A 112 27.24 13.54 -4.49
CA ASP A 112 27.99 14.48 -5.31
C ASP A 112 27.16 15.17 -6.41
N THR A 113 25.91 14.77 -6.59
CA THR A 113 25.00 15.48 -7.49
C THR A 113 24.49 16.73 -6.82
N GLY A 114 25.20 17.83 -6.98
CA GLY A 114 24.61 19.15 -6.81
C GLY A 114 23.38 19.23 -7.70
N ILE A 115 22.22 19.50 -7.12
CA ILE A 115 20.97 19.66 -7.86
C ILE A 115 21.15 20.88 -8.76
N GLY A 116 21.50 20.63 -10.04
CA GLY A 116 21.69 21.70 -11.03
C GLY A 116 20.41 22.51 -11.23
N GLU A 117 20.55 23.75 -11.66
CA GLU A 117 19.42 24.67 -11.97
C GLU A 117 18.65 24.30 -13.26
N GLY A 118 18.75 23.05 -13.74
CA GLY A 118 18.16 22.58 -14.98
C GLY A 118 17.04 21.56 -14.82
N ARG A 119 16.62 21.01 -15.95
CA ARG A 119 15.74 19.84 -16.03
C ARG A 119 16.46 18.64 -15.42
N ILE A 120 15.78 17.90 -14.55
CA ILE A 120 16.30 16.70 -13.91
C ILE A 120 15.60 15.45 -14.45
N ILE A 121 16.32 14.31 -14.43
CA ILE A 121 15.79 12.99 -14.78
C ILE A 121 15.57 12.22 -13.49
N VAL A 122 14.33 11.76 -13.28
CA VAL A 122 13.91 11.06 -12.05
C VAL A 122 13.45 9.65 -12.39
N ALA A 123 14.09 8.64 -11.80
CA ALA A 123 13.65 7.26 -11.93
C ALA A 123 12.74 6.86 -10.76
N THR A 124 11.58 6.28 -11.06
CA THR A 124 10.61 5.88 -10.04
C THR A 124 9.55 4.93 -10.57
N LYS A 125 8.91 4.18 -9.68
CA LYS A 125 7.64 3.49 -9.96
C LYS A 125 6.42 4.39 -9.68
N TYR A 126 6.60 5.50 -8.97
CA TYR A 126 5.57 6.43 -8.51
C TYR A 126 5.51 7.69 -9.39
N ILE A 127 5.20 7.52 -10.68
CA ILE A 127 5.23 8.60 -11.68
C ILE A 127 4.26 9.72 -11.35
N ASN A 128 3.03 9.38 -10.91
CA ASN A 128 2.00 10.38 -10.62
C ASN A 128 2.35 11.20 -9.37
N VAL A 129 2.85 10.53 -8.34
CA VAL A 129 3.32 11.20 -7.12
C VAL A 129 4.50 12.10 -7.41
N ALA A 130 5.52 11.57 -8.11
CA ALA A 130 6.70 12.32 -8.46
C ALA A 130 6.36 13.56 -9.31
N ARG A 131 5.50 13.40 -10.33
CA ARG A 131 5.06 14.52 -11.16
C ARG A 131 4.41 15.65 -10.34
N LYS A 132 3.49 15.28 -9.43
CA LYS A 132 2.83 16.26 -8.54
C LYS A 132 3.84 16.95 -7.62
N TYR A 133 4.77 16.18 -7.07
CA TYR A 133 5.79 16.69 -6.17
C TYR A 133 6.70 17.70 -6.85
N TYR A 134 7.33 17.37 -7.99
CA TYR A 134 8.23 18.29 -8.70
C TYR A 134 7.49 19.50 -9.27
N ALA A 135 6.26 19.33 -9.73
CA ALA A 135 5.41 20.46 -10.15
C ALA A 135 5.14 21.42 -8.98
N SER A 136 4.87 20.91 -7.77
CA SER A 136 4.66 21.75 -6.59
C SER A 136 5.91 22.53 -6.16
N LYS A 137 7.11 22.05 -6.53
CA LYS A 137 8.40 22.70 -6.29
C LYS A 137 8.81 23.65 -7.44
N GLY A 138 8.00 23.77 -8.49
CA GLY A 138 8.33 24.55 -9.68
C GLY A 138 9.51 24.00 -10.48
N ARG A 139 9.86 22.71 -10.31
CA ARG A 139 10.99 22.05 -10.97
C ARG A 139 10.58 21.28 -12.20
N GLN A 140 11.30 21.46 -13.30
CA GLN A 140 11.14 20.66 -14.51
C GLN A 140 11.80 19.29 -14.31
N ALA A 141 11.02 18.20 -14.45
CA ALA A 141 11.50 16.84 -14.31
C ALA A 141 11.03 15.97 -15.47
N GLU A 142 11.91 15.09 -15.94
CA GLU A 142 11.58 13.96 -16.81
C GLU A 142 11.54 12.69 -15.98
N PHE A 143 10.59 11.79 -16.27
CA PHE A 143 10.36 10.60 -15.44
C PHE A 143 10.63 9.32 -16.22
N ILE A 144 11.50 8.48 -15.67
CA ILE A 144 11.77 7.13 -16.16
C ILE A 144 11.06 6.14 -15.24
N LYS A 145 10.12 5.38 -15.80
CA LYS A 145 9.39 4.36 -15.04
C LYS A 145 10.23 3.10 -14.87
N LEU A 146 10.54 2.76 -13.64
CA LEU A 146 11.17 1.50 -13.24
C LEU A 146 10.24 0.75 -12.28
N TYR A 147 10.44 -0.56 -12.12
CA TYR A 147 9.63 -1.41 -11.26
C TYR A 147 10.41 -1.95 -10.05
N GLY A 148 11.72 -1.79 -10.04
CA GLY A 148 12.62 -2.21 -8.96
C GLY A 148 14.06 -1.78 -9.24
N ALA A 149 14.96 -2.00 -8.27
CA ALA A 149 16.36 -1.61 -8.32
C ALA A 149 16.58 -0.14 -8.72
N MET A 150 15.76 0.75 -8.14
CA MET A 150 15.78 2.20 -8.44
C MET A 150 17.17 2.79 -8.19
N GLU A 151 17.86 2.30 -7.16
CA GLU A 151 19.16 2.79 -6.71
C GLU A 151 20.24 2.69 -7.80
N LEU A 152 20.09 1.75 -8.75
CA LEU A 152 21.01 1.61 -9.87
C LEU A 152 20.90 2.76 -10.88
N ALA A 153 19.78 3.42 -10.96
CA ALA A 153 19.56 4.45 -11.98
C ALA A 153 20.54 5.64 -11.83
N PRO A 154 20.74 6.25 -10.64
CA PRO A 154 21.77 7.27 -10.46
C PRO A 154 23.19 6.74 -10.59
N VAL A 155 23.45 5.53 -10.09
CA VAL A 155 24.78 4.91 -10.13
C VAL A 155 25.28 4.70 -11.56
N LEU A 156 24.36 4.35 -12.47
CA LEU A 156 24.65 4.11 -13.88
C LEU A 156 24.44 5.35 -14.77
N GLY A 157 24.12 6.50 -14.20
CA GLY A 157 23.88 7.73 -14.95
C GLY A 157 22.59 7.73 -15.78
N LEU A 158 21.62 6.86 -15.44
CA LEU A 158 20.32 6.80 -16.11
C LEU A 158 19.38 7.90 -15.59
N ALA A 159 19.54 8.32 -14.35
CA ALA A 159 18.75 9.36 -13.70
C ALA A 159 19.62 10.16 -12.72
N ASP A 160 19.24 11.41 -12.46
CA ASP A 160 19.91 12.27 -11.49
C ASP A 160 19.42 11.94 -10.06
N GLU A 161 18.15 11.59 -9.94
CA GLU A 161 17.46 11.40 -8.67
C GLU A 161 16.45 10.24 -8.78
N ILE A 162 16.11 9.62 -7.65
CA ILE A 162 15.05 8.63 -7.57
C ILE A 162 13.96 9.10 -6.60
N VAL A 163 12.74 8.60 -6.81
CA VAL A 163 11.65 8.67 -5.83
C VAL A 163 11.28 7.24 -5.47
N ASP A 164 11.53 6.85 -4.22
CA ASP A 164 11.18 5.50 -3.74
C ASP A 164 10.89 5.48 -2.23
N ILE A 165 10.44 4.33 -1.76
CA ILE A 165 10.19 4.03 -0.36
C ILE A 165 11.51 3.89 0.39
N VAL A 166 11.60 4.60 1.51
CA VAL A 166 12.73 4.53 2.44
C VAL A 166 12.19 4.13 3.81
N ASP A 167 12.57 2.94 4.25
CA ASP A 167 12.33 2.45 5.61
C ASP A 167 13.54 2.85 6.49
N THR A 168 14.57 2.01 6.55
CA THR A 168 15.81 2.28 7.31
C THR A 168 16.85 3.08 6.53
N GLY A 169 16.75 3.14 5.22
CA GLY A 169 17.73 3.75 4.31
C GLY A 169 18.99 2.92 4.05
N ASN A 170 19.05 1.67 4.53
CA ASN A 170 20.23 0.82 4.35
C ASN A 170 20.52 0.51 2.87
N THR A 171 19.47 0.29 2.06
CA THR A 171 19.64 0.04 0.61
C THR A 171 20.24 1.26 -0.09
N LEU A 172 19.77 2.46 0.23
CA LEU A 172 20.33 3.69 -0.32
C LEU A 172 21.82 3.82 0.02
N LYS A 173 22.17 3.65 1.30
CA LYS A 173 23.57 3.74 1.78
C LYS A 173 24.46 2.71 1.10
N ALA A 174 23.99 1.47 0.95
CA ALA A 174 24.75 0.40 0.31
C ALA A 174 25.07 0.70 -1.17
N ASN A 175 24.25 1.54 -1.82
CA ASN A 175 24.44 1.96 -3.22
C ASN A 175 24.97 3.40 -3.36
N GLY A 176 25.49 4.00 -2.28
CA GLY A 176 26.09 5.34 -2.32
C GLY A 176 25.10 6.49 -2.44
N LEU A 177 23.80 6.23 -2.23
CA LEU A 177 22.77 7.25 -2.28
C LEU A 177 22.42 7.78 -0.89
N VAL A 178 21.91 9.00 -0.88
CA VAL A 178 21.42 9.72 0.31
C VAL A 178 19.97 10.10 0.11
N ALA A 179 19.12 9.81 1.09
CA ALA A 179 17.76 10.31 1.13
C ALA A 179 17.79 11.84 1.28
N GLN A 180 17.03 12.55 0.48
CA GLN A 180 17.00 14.02 0.40
C GLN A 180 15.69 14.55 1.03
N GLU A 181 14.63 14.69 0.23
CA GLU A 181 13.38 15.32 0.66
C GLU A 181 12.28 14.29 0.94
N LEU A 182 11.52 14.56 1.98
CA LEU A 182 10.32 13.79 2.31
C LEU A 182 9.16 14.22 1.40
N ILE A 183 8.57 13.26 0.70
CA ILE A 183 7.37 13.48 -0.10
C ILE A 183 6.11 13.14 0.71
N ALA A 184 6.10 11.97 1.37
CA ALA A 184 4.97 11.54 2.19
C ALA A 184 5.40 10.51 3.24
N ASN A 185 4.73 10.54 4.40
CA ASN A 185 4.72 9.40 5.32
C ASN A 185 3.75 8.34 4.80
N VAL A 186 4.15 7.09 4.93
CA VAL A 186 3.42 5.94 4.40
C VAL A 186 3.14 4.94 5.52
N SER A 187 1.90 4.46 5.57
CA SER A 187 1.44 3.36 6.40
C SER A 187 0.43 2.52 5.62
N ALA A 188 0.10 1.34 6.13
CA ALA A 188 -0.97 0.52 5.57
C ALA A 188 -2.34 1.17 5.81
N ARG A 189 -3.19 1.17 4.80
CA ARG A 189 -4.53 1.78 4.80
C ARG A 189 -5.58 0.74 4.48
N LEU A 190 -6.69 0.78 5.20
CA LEU A 190 -7.90 0.07 4.82
C LEU A 190 -8.69 0.93 3.84
N ILE A 191 -8.98 0.37 2.67
CA ILE A 191 -9.83 0.98 1.65
C ILE A 191 -11.11 0.16 1.47
N VAL A 192 -12.20 0.83 1.13
CA VAL A 192 -13.53 0.21 0.97
C VAL A 192 -14.14 0.65 -0.35
N ASN A 193 -14.62 -0.30 -1.13
CA ASN A 193 -15.36 -0.03 -2.37
C ASN A 193 -16.60 0.85 -2.08
N LYS A 194 -16.80 1.91 -2.87
CA LYS A 194 -17.91 2.87 -2.65
C LYS A 194 -19.28 2.23 -2.77
N THR A 195 -19.47 1.25 -3.64
CA THR A 195 -20.74 0.52 -3.78
C THR A 195 -20.93 -0.45 -2.63
N ALA A 196 -19.88 -1.20 -2.25
CA ALA A 196 -19.93 -2.10 -1.10
C ALA A 196 -20.26 -1.34 0.19
N MET A 197 -19.66 -0.16 0.40
CA MET A 197 -19.96 0.70 1.55
C MET A 197 -21.44 1.09 1.64
N LYS A 198 -22.14 1.24 0.50
CA LYS A 198 -23.58 1.56 0.48
C LYS A 198 -24.47 0.32 0.65
N THR A 199 -24.07 -0.81 0.06
CA THR A 199 -24.93 -2.01 -0.02
C THR A 199 -24.69 -3.01 1.11
N LYS A 200 -23.54 -2.91 1.80
CA LYS A 200 -23.09 -3.82 2.87
C LYS A 200 -22.63 -3.04 4.10
N PHE A 201 -23.20 -1.88 4.34
CA PHE A 201 -22.75 -0.89 5.32
C PHE A 201 -22.55 -1.48 6.72
N GLU A 202 -23.57 -2.11 7.29
CA GLU A 202 -23.53 -2.64 8.66
C GLU A 202 -22.38 -3.64 8.89
N VAL A 203 -22.16 -4.52 7.92
CA VAL A 203 -21.10 -5.52 7.99
C VAL A 203 -19.72 -4.88 7.85
N ILE A 204 -19.58 -3.92 6.94
CA ILE A 204 -18.31 -3.23 6.69
C ILE A 204 -17.93 -2.38 7.89
N GLU A 205 -18.88 -1.65 8.50
CA GLU A 205 -18.64 -0.86 9.72
C GLU A 205 -18.27 -1.76 10.91
N ASP A 206 -18.91 -2.92 11.10
CA ASP A 206 -18.51 -3.88 12.14
C ASP A 206 -17.05 -4.33 11.97
N ILE A 207 -16.62 -4.59 10.74
CA ILE A 207 -15.22 -4.96 10.45
C ILE A 207 -14.27 -3.79 10.73
N ILE A 208 -14.62 -2.58 10.30
CA ILE A 208 -13.82 -1.37 10.56
C ILE A 208 -13.68 -1.14 12.07
N ASP A 209 -14.76 -1.27 12.83
CA ASP A 209 -14.75 -1.04 14.27
C ASP A 209 -13.94 -2.11 15.01
N ARG A 210 -14.00 -3.38 14.60
CA ARG A 210 -13.14 -4.45 15.13
C ARG A 210 -11.66 -4.17 14.87
N LEU A 211 -11.31 -3.80 13.63
CA LEU A 211 -9.93 -3.44 13.30
C LEU A 211 -9.47 -2.22 14.09
N ARG A 212 -10.32 -1.19 14.23
CA ARG A 212 -10.01 0.01 15.02
C ARG A 212 -9.83 -0.30 16.51
N GLY A 213 -10.63 -1.21 17.04
CA GLY A 213 -10.55 -1.62 18.45
C GLY A 213 -9.33 -2.48 18.77
N ALA A 214 -8.68 -3.06 17.75
CA ALA A 214 -7.50 -3.91 17.88
C ALA A 214 -6.17 -3.18 17.57
N LEU A 215 -6.22 -1.91 17.08
CA LEU A 215 -5.07 -1.04 16.88
C LEU A 215 -4.57 -0.46 18.21
#